data_b08d9b7c3286a5b082eedbcf82559a1c
#
_entry.id   b08d9b7c3286a5b082eedbcf82559a1c
#
_cell.length_a   1.000
_cell.length_b   1.000
_cell.length_c   1.000
_cell.angle_alpha   90.00
_cell.angle_beta   90.00
_cell.angle_gamma   90.00
#
_symmetry.space_group_name_H-M   'P 1'
#
loop_
_entity.id
_entity.type
_entity.pdbx_description
1 polymer ?
#
loop_
_entity_poly.entity_id
_entity_poly.type
_entity_poly.pdbx_seq_one_letter_code
_entity_poly.pdbx_strand_id
1 'polypeptide(L)'
;MLRPFICAVVWVFLTASFAGGQDAKLIEAAKKESGAIIAYGSLESNTVEPIVEAFKKKTGLTVEYWRASATKVMDRALGELRAGKSGFDVMVNNSGAIHVMKKDGVFATYLSPAAKAFPKDVTDPQVGPIYRNTPVGILYNKGQVSAADAPKSLEDLINTKYKGKLVMADPTQHTTTLQWLASLYKIMGNENADKFIRDLGATKPLMVESFAPFG
;
A
#
# COMPACT_ATOMS: atom_id res chain seq x y z
N MET A 1 -53.99 -27.67 -46.59
CA MET A 1 -53.77 -27.67 -45.13
C MET A 1 -52.49 -26.87 -44.83
N LEU A 2 -52.60 -25.59 -44.55
CA LEU A 2 -51.45 -24.72 -44.16
C LEU A 2 -51.32 -24.73 -42.63
N ARG A 3 -50.16 -25.11 -42.14
CA ARG A 3 -49.79 -24.96 -40.71
C ARG A 3 -49.17 -23.57 -40.49
N PRO A 4 -49.57 -22.76 -39.50
CA PRO A 4 -48.91 -21.53 -39.18
C PRO A 4 -47.64 -21.78 -38.37
N PHE A 5 -46.54 -21.18 -38.83
CA PHE A 5 -45.31 -21.04 -38.06
C PHE A 5 -45.50 -19.94 -37.02
N ILE A 6 -45.44 -20.31 -35.73
CA ILE A 6 -45.39 -19.37 -34.62
C ILE A 6 -43.94 -18.99 -34.41
N CYS A 7 -43.55 -17.78 -34.79
CA CYS A 7 -42.25 -17.17 -34.39
C CYS A 7 -42.35 -16.75 -32.94
N ALA A 8 -41.72 -17.52 -32.06
CA ALA A 8 -41.47 -17.08 -30.67
C ALA A 8 -40.33 -16.07 -30.65
N VAL A 9 -40.65 -14.79 -30.47
CA VAL A 9 -39.68 -13.72 -30.21
C VAL A 9 -39.23 -13.87 -28.75
N VAL A 10 -38.04 -14.41 -28.55
CA VAL A 10 -37.38 -14.44 -27.23
C VAL A 10 -36.85 -13.03 -26.92
N TRP A 11 -37.54 -12.34 -26.04
CA TRP A 11 -37.04 -11.09 -25.44
C TRP A 11 -35.93 -11.44 -24.44
N VAL A 12 -34.69 -11.28 -24.86
CA VAL A 12 -33.53 -11.31 -23.94
C VAL A 12 -33.55 -9.98 -23.19
N PHE A 13 -34.08 -10.00 -21.99
CA PHE A 13 -33.87 -8.90 -21.04
C PHE A 13 -32.40 -8.86 -20.65
N LEU A 14 -31.63 -7.95 -21.25
CA LEU A 14 -30.33 -7.55 -20.69
C LEU A 14 -30.62 -6.89 -19.35
N THR A 15 -30.39 -7.62 -18.27
CA THR A 15 -30.28 -7.03 -16.92
C THR A 15 -28.98 -6.23 -16.87
N ALA A 16 -29.04 -4.98 -17.32
CA ALA A 16 -27.96 -4.03 -17.10
C ALA A 16 -27.76 -3.89 -15.59
N SER A 17 -26.58 -4.24 -15.14
CA SER A 17 -26.18 -4.28 -13.74
C SER A 17 -26.43 -2.93 -13.06
N PHE A 18 -27.25 -2.94 -12.02
CA PHE A 18 -27.61 -1.78 -11.17
C PHE A 18 -26.45 -1.23 -10.29
N ALA A 19 -25.19 -1.59 -10.56
CA ALA A 19 -24.04 -1.05 -9.84
C ALA A 19 -23.84 0.47 -10.11
N GLY A 20 -24.20 0.96 -11.30
CA GLY A 20 -23.99 2.37 -11.67
C GLY A 20 -24.89 3.39 -10.96
N GLY A 21 -26.07 2.97 -10.48
CA GLY A 21 -27.02 3.89 -9.86
C GLY A 21 -26.68 4.25 -8.40
N GLN A 22 -26.01 3.37 -7.68
CA GLN A 22 -25.56 3.62 -6.31
C GLN A 22 -24.34 4.53 -6.28
N ASP A 23 -23.39 4.34 -7.20
CA ASP A 23 -22.24 5.20 -7.37
C ASP A 23 -22.63 6.64 -7.71
N ALA A 24 -23.60 6.83 -8.62
CA ALA A 24 -24.07 8.16 -9.02
C ALA A 24 -24.70 8.93 -7.84
N LYS A 25 -25.54 8.30 -7.04
CA LYS A 25 -26.14 8.94 -5.85
C LYS A 25 -25.11 9.32 -4.80
N LEU A 26 -24.09 8.47 -4.58
CA LEU A 26 -23.01 8.72 -3.66
C LEU A 26 -22.15 9.90 -4.13
N ILE A 27 -21.82 9.96 -5.42
CA ILE A 27 -21.07 11.06 -6.01
C ILE A 27 -21.83 12.38 -5.89
N GLU A 28 -23.12 12.39 -6.19
CA GLU A 28 -23.95 13.60 -6.05
C GLU A 28 -24.12 14.05 -4.59
N ALA A 29 -24.14 13.12 -3.63
CA ALA A 29 -24.11 13.45 -2.21
C ALA A 29 -22.76 14.08 -1.82
N ALA A 30 -21.65 13.47 -2.23
CA ALA A 30 -20.31 13.96 -1.94
C ALA A 30 -20.03 15.35 -2.56
N LYS A 31 -20.59 15.65 -3.75
CA LYS A 31 -20.46 16.97 -4.37
C LYS A 31 -21.17 18.10 -3.58
N LYS A 32 -22.10 17.75 -2.68
CA LYS A 32 -22.76 18.72 -1.81
C LYS A 32 -21.96 19.04 -0.57
N GLU A 33 -20.97 18.21 -0.25
CA GLU A 33 -20.01 18.47 0.83
C GLU A 33 -18.98 19.49 0.33
N SER A 34 -18.58 20.39 1.21
CA SER A 34 -17.55 21.40 0.88
C SER A 34 -16.16 20.85 1.06
N GLY A 35 -15.26 21.17 0.14
CA GLY A 35 -13.84 20.88 0.25
C GLY A 35 -13.35 19.73 -0.64
N ALA A 36 -12.06 19.47 -0.55
CA ALA A 36 -11.42 18.35 -1.20
C ALA A 36 -11.41 17.13 -0.26
N ILE A 37 -11.34 15.94 -0.84
CA ILE A 37 -11.06 14.72 -0.09
C ILE A 37 -9.58 14.76 0.30
N ILE A 38 -9.28 14.70 1.58
CA ILE A 38 -7.91 14.71 2.09
C ILE A 38 -7.41 13.26 2.21
N ALA A 39 -6.40 12.93 1.45
CA ALA A 39 -5.79 11.59 1.49
C ALA A 39 -4.37 11.67 2.05
N TYR A 40 -4.07 10.86 3.07
CA TYR A 40 -2.71 10.69 3.58
C TYR A 40 -2.12 9.38 3.06
N GLY A 41 -0.84 9.39 2.71
CA GLY A 41 -0.23 8.13 2.31
C GLY A 41 1.27 8.14 2.09
N SER A 42 1.79 6.93 1.94
CA SER A 42 3.22 6.67 1.70
C SER A 42 3.52 6.24 0.26
N LEU A 43 2.51 6.17 -0.61
CA LEU A 43 2.73 5.90 -2.02
C LEU A 43 3.47 7.06 -2.70
N GLU A 44 4.32 6.72 -3.65
CA GLU A 44 5.04 7.69 -4.46
C GLU A 44 4.07 8.51 -5.31
N SER A 45 4.37 9.81 -5.49
CA SER A 45 3.50 10.76 -6.21
C SER A 45 3.20 10.29 -7.64
N ASN A 46 4.21 9.78 -8.35
CA ASN A 46 4.05 9.24 -9.71
C ASN A 46 3.06 8.04 -9.78
N THR A 47 2.83 7.34 -8.68
CA THR A 47 1.85 6.25 -8.58
C THR A 47 0.46 6.79 -8.25
N VAL A 48 0.38 7.82 -7.40
CA VAL A 48 -0.90 8.36 -6.89
C VAL A 48 -1.54 9.33 -7.87
N GLU A 49 -0.76 10.19 -8.51
CA GLU A 49 -1.25 11.22 -9.44
C GLU A 49 -2.20 10.66 -10.52
N PRO A 50 -1.85 9.59 -11.26
CA PRO A 50 -2.77 9.00 -12.24
C PRO A 50 -4.08 8.47 -11.63
N ILE A 51 -4.02 7.97 -10.37
CA ILE A 51 -5.21 7.47 -9.65
C ILE A 51 -6.13 8.65 -9.30
N VAL A 52 -5.57 9.72 -8.74
CA VAL A 52 -6.30 10.94 -8.39
C VAL A 52 -6.92 11.59 -9.61
N GLU A 53 -6.19 11.67 -10.72
CA GLU A 53 -6.71 12.20 -11.99
C GLU A 53 -7.86 11.36 -12.54
N ALA A 54 -7.72 10.03 -12.55
CA ALA A 54 -8.76 9.12 -12.99
C ALA A 54 -10.00 9.22 -12.10
N PHE A 55 -9.82 9.34 -10.78
CA PHE A 55 -10.90 9.55 -9.83
C PHE A 55 -11.62 10.87 -10.09
N LYS A 56 -10.88 11.98 -10.24
CA LYS A 56 -11.43 13.29 -10.57
C LYS A 56 -12.20 13.28 -11.88
N LYS A 57 -11.64 12.65 -12.92
CA LYS A 57 -12.32 12.50 -14.23
C LYS A 57 -13.63 11.73 -14.12
N LYS A 58 -13.65 10.68 -13.28
CA LYS A 58 -14.86 9.84 -13.09
C LYS A 58 -15.92 10.50 -12.23
N THR A 59 -15.54 11.24 -11.19
CA THR A 59 -16.45 11.71 -10.14
C THR A 59 -16.68 13.22 -10.15
N GLY A 60 -15.72 14.00 -10.67
CA GLY A 60 -15.67 15.44 -10.54
C GLY A 60 -15.19 15.93 -9.17
N LEU A 61 -14.83 15.03 -8.25
CA LEU A 61 -14.34 15.35 -6.91
C LEU A 61 -12.82 15.57 -6.92
N THR A 62 -12.34 16.47 -6.08
CA THR A 62 -10.90 16.75 -5.92
C THR A 62 -10.35 15.97 -4.74
N VAL A 63 -9.14 15.42 -4.89
CA VAL A 63 -8.39 14.77 -3.84
C VAL A 63 -7.09 15.55 -3.62
N GLU A 64 -6.81 15.91 -2.38
CA GLU A 64 -5.52 16.45 -1.93
C GLU A 64 -4.74 15.33 -1.26
N TYR A 65 -3.59 15.00 -1.84
CA TYR A 65 -2.75 13.91 -1.34
C TYR A 65 -1.53 14.45 -0.59
N TRP A 66 -1.51 14.22 0.73
CA TRP A 66 -0.31 14.49 1.53
C TRP A 66 0.57 13.25 1.61
N ARG A 67 1.76 13.34 1.03
CA ARG A 67 2.75 12.26 0.96
C ARG A 67 3.83 12.42 2.02
N ALA A 68 4.09 11.35 2.78
CA ALA A 68 5.25 11.23 3.66
C ALA A 68 5.72 9.77 3.75
N SER A 69 6.80 9.49 4.51
CA SER A 69 7.14 8.11 4.84
C SER A 69 6.02 7.44 5.65
N ALA A 70 5.92 6.12 5.55
CA ALA A 70 4.86 5.37 6.21
C ALA A 70 4.77 5.64 7.72
N THR A 71 5.93 5.80 8.39
CA THR A 71 6.02 6.14 9.82
C THR A 71 5.51 7.55 10.07
N LYS A 72 5.94 8.55 9.29
CA LYS A 72 5.48 9.94 9.44
C LYS A 72 3.98 10.09 9.22
N VAL A 73 3.41 9.35 8.25
CA VAL A 73 1.95 9.31 8.05
C VAL A 73 1.25 8.75 9.28
N MET A 74 1.75 7.64 9.83
CA MET A 74 1.22 7.03 11.04
C MET A 74 1.30 7.96 12.24
N ASP A 75 2.47 8.55 12.50
CA ASP A 75 2.70 9.44 13.65
C ASP A 75 1.79 10.66 13.60
N ARG A 76 1.61 11.24 12.42
CA ARG A 76 0.70 12.37 12.21
C ARG A 76 -0.75 11.96 12.51
N ALA A 77 -1.22 10.86 11.94
CA ALA A 77 -2.58 10.38 12.15
C ALA A 77 -2.88 10.07 13.63
N LEU A 78 -1.93 9.43 14.32
CA LEU A 78 -2.05 9.15 15.76
C LEU A 78 -2.02 10.45 16.61
N GLY A 79 -1.20 11.42 16.20
CA GLY A 79 -1.16 12.74 16.86
C GLY A 79 -2.49 13.49 16.69
N GLU A 80 -3.05 13.50 15.48
CA GLU A 80 -4.35 14.12 15.21
C GLU A 80 -5.51 13.43 15.95
N LEU A 81 -5.49 12.09 16.02
CA LEU A 81 -6.47 11.33 16.82
C LEU A 81 -6.44 11.74 18.29
N ARG A 82 -5.24 11.80 18.89
CA ARG A 82 -5.06 12.23 20.30
C ARG A 82 -5.50 13.67 20.54
N ALA A 83 -5.38 14.53 19.52
CA ALA A 83 -5.85 15.90 19.56
C ALA A 83 -7.38 16.04 19.33
N GLY A 84 -8.08 14.94 19.03
CA GLY A 84 -9.51 14.93 18.71
C GLY A 84 -9.84 15.60 17.37
N LYS A 85 -8.87 15.70 16.46
CA LYS A 85 -9.01 16.36 15.13
C LYS A 85 -8.36 15.47 14.07
N SER A 86 -9.16 14.74 13.30
CA SER A 86 -8.67 14.08 12.09
C SER A 86 -8.48 15.10 10.99
N GLY A 87 -7.33 15.07 10.34
CA GLY A 87 -7.02 15.91 9.19
C GLY A 87 -7.10 15.16 7.86
N PHE A 88 -7.61 13.93 7.84
CA PHE A 88 -7.74 13.13 6.63
C PHE A 88 -9.05 12.34 6.57
N ASP A 89 -9.48 12.04 5.35
CA ASP A 89 -10.66 11.22 5.05
C ASP A 89 -10.27 9.80 4.65
N VAL A 90 -9.16 9.66 3.91
CA VAL A 90 -8.68 8.39 3.35
C VAL A 90 -7.20 8.22 3.62
N MET A 91 -6.79 6.97 3.89
CA MET A 91 -5.37 6.65 4.08
C MET A 91 -4.92 5.48 3.19
N VAL A 92 -3.71 5.63 2.63
CA VAL A 92 -3.03 4.59 1.88
C VAL A 92 -1.63 4.39 2.45
N ASN A 93 -1.44 3.32 3.20
CA ASN A 93 -0.17 3.06 3.89
C ASN A 93 0.18 1.56 3.84
N ASN A 94 1.37 1.19 4.30
CA ASN A 94 1.74 -0.21 4.40
C ASN A 94 0.97 -0.92 5.53
N SER A 95 0.86 -2.24 5.43
CA SER A 95 0.05 -3.04 6.36
C SER A 95 0.50 -2.94 7.82
N GLY A 96 1.80 -2.74 8.10
CA GLY A 96 2.28 -2.57 9.47
C GLY A 96 1.78 -1.29 10.13
N ALA A 97 1.90 -0.16 9.43
CA ALA A 97 1.40 1.12 9.91
C ALA A 97 -0.14 1.08 10.07
N ILE A 98 -0.85 0.53 9.07
CA ILE A 98 -2.30 0.35 9.14
C ILE A 98 -2.71 -0.50 10.34
N HIS A 99 -1.98 -1.60 10.62
CA HIS A 99 -2.29 -2.48 11.75
C HIS A 99 -2.14 -1.77 13.12
N VAL A 100 -1.11 -0.96 13.28
CA VAL A 100 -0.93 -0.15 14.51
C VAL A 100 -2.09 0.84 14.65
N MET A 101 -2.36 1.64 13.63
CA MET A 101 -3.42 2.65 13.64
C MET A 101 -4.82 2.04 13.84
N LYS A 102 -5.06 0.84 13.29
CA LYS A 102 -6.31 0.11 13.51
C LYS A 102 -6.50 -0.26 14.98
N LYS A 103 -5.45 -0.73 15.65
CA LYS A 103 -5.51 -1.05 17.09
C LYS A 103 -5.83 0.18 17.93
N ASP A 104 -5.35 1.34 17.54
CA ASP A 104 -5.56 2.61 18.22
C ASP A 104 -6.88 3.30 17.83
N GLY A 105 -7.71 2.66 16.99
CA GLY A 105 -9.04 3.14 16.65
C GLY A 105 -9.06 4.33 15.66
N VAL A 106 -8.02 4.50 14.85
CA VAL A 106 -7.91 5.60 13.88
C VAL A 106 -8.98 5.54 12.79
N PHE A 107 -9.44 4.32 12.43
CA PHE A 107 -10.31 4.11 11.29
C PHE A 107 -11.75 3.83 11.66
N ALA A 108 -12.69 4.49 10.98
CA ALA A 108 -14.07 4.08 10.95
C ALA A 108 -14.23 2.74 10.22
N THR A 109 -15.18 1.91 10.64
CA THR A 109 -15.49 0.67 9.94
C THR A 109 -16.24 0.97 8.65
N TYR A 110 -15.59 0.73 7.50
CA TYR A 110 -16.19 0.85 6.19
C TYR A 110 -15.62 -0.18 5.23
N LEU A 111 -16.47 -1.00 4.65
CA LEU A 111 -16.08 -1.92 3.59
C LEU A 111 -16.68 -1.47 2.26
N SER A 112 -15.82 -0.98 1.38
CA SER A 112 -16.23 -0.58 0.04
C SER A 112 -16.94 -1.70 -0.71
N PRO A 113 -18.04 -1.46 -1.44
CA PRO A 113 -18.65 -2.44 -2.34
C PRO A 113 -17.66 -3.05 -3.34
N ALA A 114 -16.65 -2.28 -3.78
CA ALA A 114 -15.59 -2.75 -4.65
C ALA A 114 -14.69 -3.82 -4.00
N ALA A 115 -14.65 -3.91 -2.68
CA ALA A 115 -13.88 -4.92 -1.97
C ALA A 115 -14.34 -6.36 -2.29
N LYS A 116 -15.56 -6.54 -2.78
CA LYS A 116 -16.07 -7.84 -3.25
C LYS A 116 -15.27 -8.44 -4.42
N ALA A 117 -14.55 -7.61 -5.17
CA ALA A 117 -13.69 -8.05 -6.27
C ALA A 117 -12.33 -8.62 -5.78
N PHE A 118 -12.02 -8.48 -4.49
CA PHE A 118 -10.78 -8.97 -3.90
C PHE A 118 -11.00 -10.29 -3.15
N PRO A 119 -9.98 -11.17 -3.09
CA PRO A 119 -10.03 -12.38 -2.27
C PRO A 119 -10.29 -12.05 -0.79
N LYS A 120 -11.03 -12.92 -0.10
CA LYS A 120 -11.41 -12.68 1.30
C LYS A 120 -10.22 -12.70 2.26
N ASP A 121 -9.22 -13.50 1.98
CA ASP A 121 -7.99 -13.66 2.77
C ASP A 121 -7.08 -12.42 2.74
N VAL A 122 -7.26 -11.54 1.76
CA VAL A 122 -6.54 -10.25 1.66
C VAL A 122 -7.43 -9.04 1.92
N THR A 123 -8.66 -9.26 2.40
CA THR A 123 -9.64 -8.21 2.68
C THR A 123 -9.92 -8.11 4.16
N ASP A 124 -9.47 -7.04 4.79
CA ASP A 124 -9.85 -6.71 6.18
C ASP A 124 -11.20 -5.98 6.19
N PRO A 125 -12.19 -6.43 7.01
CA PRO A 125 -13.53 -5.85 7.00
C PRO A 125 -13.60 -4.42 7.53
N GLN A 126 -12.56 -3.93 8.21
CA GLN A 126 -12.51 -2.58 8.76
C GLN A 126 -11.74 -1.61 7.85
N VAL A 127 -10.61 -2.07 7.29
CA VAL A 127 -9.68 -1.18 6.57
C VAL A 127 -9.61 -1.48 5.06
N GLY A 128 -10.36 -2.46 4.58
CA GLY A 128 -10.44 -2.79 3.16
C GLY A 128 -9.38 -3.77 2.68
N PRO A 129 -9.29 -3.98 1.36
CA PRO A 129 -8.40 -4.99 0.78
C PRO A 129 -6.94 -4.53 0.71
N ILE A 130 -6.05 -5.51 0.77
CA ILE A 130 -4.66 -5.33 0.33
C ILE A 130 -4.68 -5.24 -1.21
N TYR A 131 -4.33 -4.10 -1.74
CA TYR A 131 -4.37 -3.83 -3.18
C TYR A 131 -3.01 -4.01 -3.89
N ARG A 132 -1.91 -4.10 -3.12
CA ARG A 132 -0.55 -4.23 -3.64
C ARG A 132 0.33 -5.04 -2.68
N ASN A 133 1.10 -5.97 -3.24
CA ASN A 133 2.23 -6.59 -2.57
C ASN A 133 3.53 -5.93 -3.04
N THR A 134 4.41 -5.61 -2.11
CA THR A 134 5.71 -5.03 -2.40
C THR A 134 6.80 -6.00 -1.98
N PRO A 135 7.38 -6.77 -2.91
CA PRO A 135 8.52 -7.62 -2.59
C PRO A 135 9.73 -6.76 -2.21
N VAL A 136 10.47 -7.17 -1.20
CA VAL A 136 11.75 -6.58 -0.82
C VAL A 136 12.85 -7.49 -1.36
N GLY A 137 13.80 -6.91 -2.09
CA GLY A 137 14.88 -7.64 -2.72
C GLY A 137 16.19 -6.87 -2.67
N ILE A 138 17.25 -7.52 -3.17
CA ILE A 138 18.58 -6.94 -3.26
C ILE A 138 18.73 -6.28 -4.64
N LEU A 139 19.10 -5.01 -4.65
CA LEU A 139 19.51 -4.28 -5.84
C LEU A 139 21.04 -4.07 -5.79
N TYR A 140 21.69 -4.10 -6.94
CA TYR A 140 23.11 -3.77 -7.06
C TYR A 140 23.39 -2.94 -8.30
N ASN A 141 24.39 -2.06 -8.19
CA ASN A 141 24.85 -1.24 -9.29
C ASN A 141 25.73 -2.07 -10.24
N LYS A 142 25.25 -2.37 -11.44
CA LYS A 142 25.96 -3.16 -12.45
C LYS A 142 27.28 -2.53 -12.93
N GLY A 143 27.43 -1.22 -12.78
CA GLY A 143 28.69 -0.53 -13.10
C GLY A 143 29.77 -0.68 -12.02
N GLN A 144 29.40 -1.13 -10.81
CA GLN A 144 30.33 -1.27 -9.69
C GLN A 144 30.49 -2.72 -9.20
N VAL A 145 29.49 -3.56 -9.43
CA VAL A 145 29.47 -4.97 -9.01
C VAL A 145 29.22 -5.82 -10.23
N SER A 146 30.13 -6.73 -10.54
CA SER A 146 29.95 -7.69 -11.61
C SER A 146 28.83 -8.69 -11.29
N ALA A 147 28.26 -9.33 -12.29
CA ALA A 147 27.24 -10.37 -12.10
C ALA A 147 27.79 -11.58 -11.29
N ALA A 148 29.08 -11.85 -11.42
CA ALA A 148 29.76 -12.92 -10.67
C ALA A 148 29.90 -12.58 -9.17
N ASP A 149 30.08 -11.30 -8.87
CA ASP A 149 30.25 -10.79 -7.49
C ASP A 149 28.96 -10.34 -6.84
N ALA A 150 27.86 -10.28 -7.58
CA ALA A 150 26.57 -9.86 -7.05
C ALA A 150 26.10 -10.78 -5.91
N PRO A 151 25.49 -10.24 -4.83
CA PRO A 151 24.92 -11.05 -3.77
C PRO A 151 23.78 -11.91 -4.33
N LYS A 152 23.77 -13.19 -3.99
CA LYS A 152 22.76 -14.18 -4.43
C LYS A 152 21.78 -14.54 -3.34
N SER A 153 22.12 -14.22 -2.09
CA SER A 153 21.31 -14.47 -0.91
C SER A 153 21.38 -13.30 0.08
N LEU A 154 20.53 -13.32 1.09
CA LEU A 154 20.59 -12.33 2.17
C LEU A 154 21.88 -12.46 2.97
N GLU A 155 22.33 -13.70 3.18
CA GLU A 155 23.56 -14.00 3.90
C GLU A 155 24.81 -13.43 3.21
N ASP A 156 24.77 -13.28 1.88
CA ASP A 156 25.89 -12.65 1.17
C ASP A 156 26.07 -11.18 1.56
N LEU A 157 25.01 -10.49 2.01
CA LEU A 157 25.07 -9.09 2.40
C LEU A 157 25.97 -8.83 3.61
N ILE A 158 26.14 -9.83 4.48
CA ILE A 158 27.02 -9.72 5.66
C ILE A 158 28.47 -10.04 5.35
N ASN A 159 28.80 -10.35 4.09
CA ASN A 159 30.15 -10.57 3.66
C ASN A 159 30.99 -9.28 3.79
N THR A 160 32.22 -9.40 4.30
CA THR A 160 33.13 -8.27 4.48
C THR A 160 33.40 -7.45 3.23
N LYS A 161 33.29 -8.03 2.03
CA LYS A 161 33.46 -7.33 0.75
C LYS A 161 32.43 -6.21 0.53
N TYR A 162 31.28 -6.27 1.22
CA TYR A 162 30.22 -5.25 1.13
C TYR A 162 30.23 -4.25 2.29
N LYS A 163 31.17 -4.38 3.24
CA LYS A 163 31.28 -3.47 4.38
C LYS A 163 31.42 -2.02 3.89
N GLY A 164 30.54 -1.14 4.38
CA GLY A 164 30.47 0.28 3.97
C GLY A 164 29.99 0.52 2.54
N LYS A 165 29.47 -0.49 1.85
CA LYS A 165 28.96 -0.39 0.46
C LYS A 165 27.47 -0.68 0.35
N LEU A 166 26.82 -0.99 1.46
CA LEU A 166 25.38 -1.24 1.50
C LEU A 166 24.64 0.08 1.78
N VAL A 167 23.45 0.19 1.19
CA VAL A 167 22.49 1.25 1.48
C VAL A 167 21.17 0.58 1.82
N MET A 168 20.51 1.02 2.88
CA MET A 168 19.19 0.51 3.25
C MET A 168 18.35 1.62 3.90
N ALA A 169 17.04 1.50 3.81
CA ALA A 169 16.18 2.42 4.54
C ALA A 169 16.25 2.11 6.04
N ASP A 170 16.34 3.18 6.85
CA ASP A 170 16.47 3.08 8.30
C ASP A 170 15.23 2.43 8.93
N PRO A 171 15.32 1.26 9.56
CA PRO A 171 14.18 0.57 10.15
C PRO A 171 13.50 1.36 11.27
N THR A 172 14.18 2.32 11.89
CA THR A 172 13.58 3.19 12.92
C THR A 172 12.62 4.23 12.33
N GLN A 173 12.77 4.55 11.05
CA GLN A 173 11.99 5.54 10.33
C GLN A 173 11.15 4.97 9.19
N HIS A 174 11.45 3.72 8.77
CA HIS A 174 10.85 3.10 7.61
C HIS A 174 10.18 1.76 7.97
N THR A 175 8.87 1.78 8.16
CA THR A 175 8.09 0.63 8.64
C THR A 175 8.19 -0.60 7.73
N THR A 176 8.37 -0.44 6.41
CA THR A 176 8.55 -1.59 5.49
C THR A 176 9.87 -2.31 5.78
N THR A 177 10.95 -1.57 6.04
CA THR A 177 12.23 -2.16 6.43
C THR A 177 12.13 -2.86 7.78
N LEU A 178 11.47 -2.24 8.75
CA LEU A 178 11.20 -2.85 10.05
C LEU A 178 10.40 -4.16 9.90
N GLN A 179 9.35 -4.17 9.07
CA GLN A 179 8.56 -5.37 8.78
C GLN A 179 9.40 -6.46 8.09
N TRP A 180 10.27 -6.08 7.16
CA TRP A 180 11.21 -7.02 6.55
C TRP A 180 12.11 -7.66 7.60
N LEU A 181 12.77 -6.87 8.46
CA LEU A 181 13.60 -7.40 9.54
C LEU A 181 12.79 -8.31 10.48
N ALA A 182 11.58 -7.89 10.87
CA ALA A 182 10.71 -8.71 11.70
C ALA A 182 10.32 -10.04 11.02
N SER A 183 10.18 -10.06 9.70
CA SER A 183 9.86 -11.29 8.96
C SER A 183 11.00 -12.33 8.99
N LEU A 184 12.23 -11.89 9.19
CA LEU A 184 13.40 -12.79 9.27
C LEU A 184 13.27 -13.76 10.44
N TYR A 185 12.67 -13.33 11.55
CA TYR A 185 12.41 -14.21 12.70
C TYR A 185 11.53 -15.41 12.34
N LYS A 186 10.55 -15.18 11.46
CA LYS A 186 9.70 -16.25 10.94
C LYS A 186 10.39 -17.14 9.91
N ILE A 187 11.33 -16.58 9.14
CA ILE A 187 12.01 -17.26 8.03
C ILE A 187 13.21 -18.06 8.52
N MET A 188 14.02 -17.46 9.39
CA MET A 188 15.31 -18.00 9.83
C MET A 188 15.29 -18.57 11.25
N GLY A 189 14.23 -18.30 12.04
CA GLY A 189 14.18 -18.53 13.48
C GLY A 189 14.91 -17.44 14.28
N ASN A 190 14.65 -17.38 15.59
CA ASN A 190 15.06 -16.26 16.42
C ASN A 190 16.60 -16.07 16.47
N GLU A 191 17.35 -17.12 16.75
CA GLU A 191 18.80 -17.01 16.89
C GLU A 191 19.51 -16.58 15.60
N ASN A 192 19.10 -17.17 14.46
CA ASN A 192 19.69 -16.83 13.17
C ASN A 192 19.31 -15.43 12.72
N ALA A 193 18.06 -15.01 12.95
CA ALA A 193 17.60 -13.66 12.63
C ALA A 193 18.36 -12.61 13.47
N ASP A 194 18.49 -12.82 14.77
CA ASP A 194 19.26 -11.95 15.66
C ASP A 194 20.72 -11.84 15.22
N LYS A 195 21.34 -12.99 14.89
CA LYS A 195 22.72 -13.01 14.40
C LYS A 195 22.83 -12.23 13.09
N PHE A 196 21.98 -12.54 12.12
CA PHE A 196 21.99 -11.88 10.81
C PHE A 196 21.80 -10.35 10.92
N ILE A 197 20.85 -9.89 11.74
CA ILE A 197 20.58 -8.46 11.94
C ILE A 197 21.79 -7.75 12.58
N ARG A 198 22.44 -8.37 13.57
CA ARG A 198 23.68 -7.83 14.15
C ARG A 198 24.82 -7.77 13.13
N ASP A 199 25.01 -8.83 12.37
CA ASP A 199 26.07 -8.91 11.36
C ASP A 199 25.83 -7.90 10.22
N LEU A 200 24.56 -7.74 9.81
CA LEU A 200 24.16 -6.73 8.83
C LEU A 200 24.46 -5.31 9.35
N GLY A 201 24.14 -5.01 10.61
CA GLY A 201 24.51 -3.74 11.25
C GLY A 201 26.03 -3.52 11.32
N ALA A 202 26.81 -4.59 11.56
CA ALA A 202 28.25 -4.53 11.58
C ALA A 202 28.90 -4.23 10.22
N THR A 203 28.17 -4.43 9.12
CA THR A 203 28.62 -3.99 7.78
C THR A 203 28.56 -2.46 7.62
N LYS A 204 27.97 -1.75 8.57
CA LYS A 204 27.79 -0.28 8.56
C LYS A 204 27.12 0.22 7.30
N PRO A 205 25.89 -0.23 6.98
CA PRO A 205 25.17 0.25 5.82
C PRO A 205 24.86 1.75 5.97
N LEU A 206 24.87 2.47 4.85
CA LEU A 206 24.35 3.83 4.83
C LEU A 206 22.84 3.77 5.04
N MET A 207 22.34 4.41 6.10
CA MET A 207 20.93 4.48 6.41
C MET A 207 20.31 5.72 5.74
N VAL A 208 19.17 5.52 5.06
CA VAL A 208 18.39 6.58 4.41
C VAL A 208 16.94 6.52 4.88
N GLU A 209 16.21 7.63 4.77
CA GLU A 209 14.84 7.73 5.29
C GLU A 209 13.83 6.81 4.58
N SER A 210 14.02 6.58 3.28
CA SER A 210 13.09 5.78 2.46
C SER A 210 13.78 5.15 1.26
N PHE A 211 13.07 4.33 0.49
CA PHE A 211 13.59 3.72 -0.74
C PHE A 211 13.73 4.71 -1.92
N ALA A 212 13.13 5.89 -1.84
CA ALA A 212 13.15 6.87 -2.92
C ALA A 212 14.57 7.29 -3.41
N PRO A 213 15.61 7.37 -2.55
CA PRO A 213 16.97 7.68 -2.98
C PRO A 213 17.69 6.57 -3.75
N PHE A 214 17.09 5.39 -3.92
CA PHE A 214 17.71 4.25 -4.62
C PHE A 214 17.43 4.23 -6.13
N GLY A 215 16.57 5.13 -6.64
CA GLY A 215 16.17 5.27 -8.04
C GLY A 215 16.96 6.30 -8.81
#